data_5d32e77ca82e5ec41fe2fec3854b142f
#
_entry.id   5d32e77ca82e5ec41fe2fec3854b142f
#
_cell.length_a   1.000
_cell.length_b   1.000
_cell.length_c   1.000
_cell.angle_alpha   90.00
_cell.angle_beta   90.00
_cell.angle_gamma   90.00
#
_symmetry.space_group_name_H-M   'P 1'
#
loop_
_entity.id
_entity.type
_entity.pdbx_description
1 polymer ?
#
loop_
_entity_poly.entity_id
_entity_poly.type
_entity_poly.pdbx_seq_one_letter_code
_entity_poly.pdbx_strand_id
1 'polypeptide(L)'
;MASADTLIDTLFDGRYRIVRKLGSGGMANVYLAHDEELGRRVAIKILDDRHARDDQFVERFRREAQHAAGLSHPNIVSIYDRGEAEGTYYIAMEHVEGRTLKELLVARGPSPLGIAIDYTRQILSALRFAHRNGIVHRDIKPHNVIVDGEGRVKVMDFGIARAGAASQMTEAGSIIGTAQYLSPEQ
;
A
#
# COMPACT_ATOMS: atom_id res chain seq x y z
N MET A 1 26.26 3.88 6.84
CA MET A 1 26.00 4.67 5.63
C MET A 1 24.78 4.07 4.99
N ALA A 2 23.66 4.81 4.89
CA ALA A 2 22.48 4.33 4.16
C ALA A 2 22.91 4.15 2.70
N SER A 3 22.71 2.96 2.17
CA SER A 3 22.86 2.69 0.73
C SER A 3 21.96 3.68 -0.01
N ALA A 4 22.53 4.53 -0.86
CA ALA A 4 21.75 5.37 -1.76
C ALA A 4 20.85 4.43 -2.56
N ASP A 5 19.53 4.72 -2.57
CA ASP A 5 18.57 3.90 -3.29
C ASP A 5 18.88 4.05 -4.78
N THR A 6 19.39 3.00 -5.38
CA THR A 6 19.94 3.01 -6.75
C THR A 6 18.89 3.29 -7.82
N LEU A 7 17.62 3.23 -7.47
CA LEU A 7 16.51 3.50 -8.39
C LEU A 7 16.17 4.99 -8.51
N ILE A 8 16.56 5.84 -7.56
CA ILE A 8 16.24 7.29 -7.62
C ILE A 8 16.89 7.91 -8.86
N ASP A 9 16.15 8.78 -9.55
CA ASP A 9 16.51 9.44 -10.82
C ASP A 9 16.63 8.50 -12.03
N THR A 10 16.31 7.20 -11.89
CA THR A 10 16.27 6.26 -13.02
C THR A 10 14.90 6.24 -13.71
N LEU A 11 14.87 5.78 -14.96
CA LEU A 11 13.65 5.50 -15.72
C LEU A 11 13.35 4.00 -15.62
N PHE A 12 12.49 3.62 -14.69
CA PHE A 12 12.09 2.25 -14.46
C PHE A 12 11.06 1.80 -15.51
N ASP A 13 11.24 0.59 -16.05
CA ASP A 13 10.40 0.03 -17.12
C ASP A 13 10.27 0.94 -18.37
N GLY A 14 11.29 1.78 -18.64
CA GLY A 14 11.25 2.73 -19.74
C GLY A 14 10.13 3.79 -19.65
N ARG A 15 9.38 3.85 -18.55
CA ARG A 15 8.18 4.69 -18.40
C ARG A 15 8.14 5.50 -17.11
N TYR A 16 8.53 4.91 -15.98
CA TYR A 16 8.34 5.52 -14.66
C TYR A 16 9.64 6.15 -14.16
N ARG A 17 9.76 7.46 -14.20
CA ARG A 17 10.90 8.17 -13.62
C ARG A 17 10.77 8.22 -12.10
N ILE A 18 11.66 7.50 -11.42
CA ILE A 18 11.66 7.41 -9.97
C ILE A 18 12.16 8.73 -9.37
N VAL A 19 11.34 9.37 -8.53
CA VAL A 19 11.65 10.68 -7.93
C VAL A 19 12.24 10.53 -6.53
N ARG A 20 11.58 9.75 -5.68
CA ARG A 20 12.03 9.50 -4.30
C ARG A 20 11.32 8.30 -3.70
N LYS A 21 11.91 7.74 -2.67
CA LYS A 21 11.27 6.69 -1.86
C LYS A 21 10.18 7.28 -0.98
N LEU A 22 9.02 6.63 -0.93
CA LEU A 22 7.89 6.94 -0.05
C LEU A 22 7.90 6.09 1.21
N GLY A 23 8.32 4.83 1.10
CA GLY A 23 8.36 3.90 2.22
C GLY A 23 8.95 2.55 1.86
N SER A 24 9.22 1.75 2.90
CA SER A 24 9.67 0.37 2.78
C SER A 24 8.75 -0.53 3.58
N GLY A 25 8.31 -1.62 2.97
CA GLY A 25 7.57 -2.69 3.63
C GLY A 25 8.40 -3.96 3.73
N GLY A 26 7.85 -5.02 4.32
CA GLY A 26 8.57 -6.29 4.52
C GLY A 26 8.96 -6.99 3.21
N MET A 27 8.24 -6.77 2.11
CA MET A 27 8.50 -7.43 0.82
C MET A 27 8.67 -6.48 -0.35
N ALA A 28 8.37 -5.20 -0.21
CA ALA A 28 8.39 -4.26 -1.32
C ALA A 28 8.74 -2.85 -0.85
N ASN A 29 9.30 -2.07 -1.75
CA ASN A 29 9.56 -0.64 -1.57
C ASN A 29 8.56 0.17 -2.39
N VAL A 30 8.12 1.31 -1.86
CA VAL A 30 7.20 2.21 -2.55
C VAL A 30 7.92 3.51 -2.88
N TYR A 31 7.79 3.95 -4.12
CA TYR A 31 8.41 5.17 -4.63
C TYR A 31 7.37 6.12 -5.20
N LEU A 32 7.63 7.41 -5.09
CA LEU A 32 7.00 8.41 -5.94
C LEU A 32 7.70 8.36 -7.31
N ALA A 33 6.91 8.24 -8.36
CA ALA A 33 7.42 8.31 -9.73
C ALA A 33 6.57 9.24 -10.59
N HIS A 34 7.15 9.67 -11.71
CA HIS A 34 6.45 10.35 -12.80
C HIS A 34 6.23 9.37 -13.94
N ASP A 35 4.98 9.14 -14.32
CA ASP A 35 4.60 8.36 -15.49
C ASP A 35 4.81 9.25 -16.73
N GLU A 36 5.90 9.03 -17.45
CA GLU A 36 6.30 9.84 -18.60
C GLU A 36 5.33 9.72 -19.79
N GLU A 37 4.61 8.61 -19.90
CA GLU A 37 3.62 8.43 -20.97
C GLU A 37 2.34 9.23 -20.72
N LEU A 38 1.87 9.27 -19.48
CA LEU A 38 0.59 9.90 -19.12
C LEU A 38 0.77 11.27 -18.45
N GLY A 39 2.01 11.72 -18.21
CA GLY A 39 2.33 13.02 -17.63
C GLY A 39 1.78 13.22 -16.21
N ARG A 40 1.78 12.17 -15.37
CA ARG A 40 1.20 12.22 -14.03
C ARG A 40 2.10 11.62 -12.97
N ARG A 41 1.88 12.03 -11.73
CA ARG A 41 2.51 11.39 -10.57
C ARG A 41 1.81 10.08 -10.22
N VAL A 42 2.60 9.07 -9.89
CA VAL A 42 2.14 7.75 -9.45
C VAL A 42 2.93 7.31 -8.22
N ALA A 43 2.36 6.45 -7.41
CA ALA A 43 3.11 5.64 -6.47
C ALA A 43 3.43 4.31 -7.14
N ILE A 44 4.69 3.90 -7.14
CA ILE A 44 5.09 2.61 -7.71
C ILE A 44 5.62 1.72 -6.58
N LYS A 45 5.00 0.57 -6.39
CA LYS A 45 5.38 -0.45 -5.43
C LYS A 45 6.19 -1.50 -6.16
N ILE A 46 7.45 -1.64 -5.80
CA ILE A 46 8.41 -2.55 -6.46
C ILE A 46 8.76 -3.65 -5.46
N LEU A 47 8.61 -4.90 -5.88
CA LEU A 47 8.95 -6.07 -5.08
C LEU A 47 10.47 -6.08 -4.84
N ASP A 48 10.89 -6.35 -3.60
CA ASP A 48 12.31 -6.43 -3.26
C ASP A 48 12.97 -7.62 -3.96
N ASP A 49 14.16 -7.44 -4.51
CA ASP A 49 14.92 -8.46 -5.26
C ASP A 49 15.10 -9.77 -4.49
N ARG A 50 15.18 -9.69 -3.15
CA ARG A 50 15.25 -10.87 -2.28
C ARG A 50 14.02 -11.76 -2.38
N HIS A 51 12.88 -11.19 -2.73
CA HIS A 51 11.58 -11.86 -2.84
C HIS A 51 11.14 -12.09 -4.28
N ALA A 52 11.80 -11.46 -5.26
CA ALA A 52 11.45 -11.59 -6.67
C ALA A 52 11.68 -13.02 -7.22
N ARG A 53 12.48 -13.85 -6.53
CA ARG A 53 12.77 -15.24 -6.87
C ARG A 53 11.96 -16.26 -6.06
N ASP A 54 11.13 -15.81 -5.14
CA ASP A 54 10.25 -16.65 -4.32
C ASP A 54 8.83 -16.61 -4.89
N ASP A 55 8.41 -17.72 -5.50
CA ASP A 55 7.10 -17.84 -6.16
C ASP A 55 5.94 -17.49 -5.24
N GLN A 56 6.05 -17.73 -3.93
CA GLN A 56 5.00 -17.41 -2.97
C GLN A 56 4.85 -15.89 -2.78
N PHE A 57 5.96 -15.15 -2.74
CA PHE A 57 5.93 -13.68 -2.64
C PHE A 57 5.44 -13.05 -3.94
N VAL A 58 5.91 -13.55 -5.08
CA VAL A 58 5.47 -13.09 -6.41
C VAL A 58 3.97 -13.30 -6.58
N GLU A 59 3.46 -14.48 -6.24
CA GLU A 59 2.02 -14.80 -6.35
C GLU A 59 1.17 -13.91 -5.43
N ARG A 60 1.61 -13.66 -4.19
CA ARG A 60 0.93 -12.72 -3.27
C ARG A 60 0.89 -11.32 -3.85
N PHE A 61 2.02 -10.83 -4.37
CA PHE A 61 2.14 -9.51 -4.96
C PHE A 61 1.22 -9.35 -6.18
N ARG A 62 1.16 -10.36 -7.05
CA ARG A 62 0.26 -10.39 -8.20
C ARG A 62 -1.22 -10.40 -7.80
N ARG A 63 -1.58 -11.17 -6.78
CA ARG A 63 -2.96 -11.21 -6.25
C ARG A 63 -3.40 -9.89 -5.65
N GLU A 64 -2.52 -9.20 -4.94
CA GLU A 64 -2.79 -7.86 -4.41
C GLU A 64 -3.19 -6.92 -5.55
N ALA A 65 -2.38 -6.86 -6.61
CA ALA A 65 -2.68 -6.04 -7.77
C ALA A 65 -4.00 -6.43 -8.43
N GLN A 66 -4.27 -7.74 -8.59
CA GLN A 66 -5.47 -8.24 -9.25
C GLN A 66 -6.75 -7.92 -8.47
N HIS A 67 -6.73 -8.08 -7.15
CA HIS A 67 -7.88 -7.77 -6.30
C HIS A 67 -8.18 -6.27 -6.27
N ALA A 68 -7.14 -5.43 -6.18
CA ALA A 68 -7.30 -3.98 -6.13
C ALA A 68 -7.64 -3.36 -7.49
N ALA A 69 -7.22 -3.96 -8.62
CA ALA A 69 -7.43 -3.42 -9.97
C ALA A 69 -8.92 -3.30 -10.36
N GLY A 70 -9.80 -4.15 -9.78
CA GLY A 70 -11.25 -4.09 -10.00
C GLY A 70 -11.98 -3.07 -9.12
N LEU A 71 -11.31 -2.42 -8.18
CA LEU A 71 -11.93 -1.52 -7.22
C LEU A 71 -11.76 -0.05 -7.66
N SER A 72 -12.83 0.56 -8.16
CA SER A 72 -12.88 2.00 -8.44
C SER A 72 -13.83 2.69 -7.47
N HIS A 73 -13.28 3.40 -6.47
CA HIS A 73 -14.05 4.09 -5.43
C HIS A 73 -13.26 5.29 -4.89
N PRO A 74 -13.90 6.43 -4.57
CA PRO A 74 -13.19 7.64 -4.11
C PRO A 74 -12.34 7.43 -2.83
N ASN A 75 -12.71 6.49 -1.98
CA ASN A 75 -11.97 6.18 -0.76
C ASN A 75 -11.07 4.93 -0.88
N ILE A 76 -10.75 4.48 -2.09
CA ILE A 76 -9.80 3.40 -2.37
C ILE A 76 -8.68 3.94 -3.26
N VAL A 77 -7.43 3.57 -2.99
CA VAL A 77 -6.29 3.87 -3.87
C VAL A 77 -6.45 3.06 -5.15
N SER A 78 -6.49 3.73 -6.30
CA SER A 78 -6.66 3.08 -7.60
C SER A 78 -5.38 2.44 -8.07
N ILE A 79 -5.44 1.21 -8.58
CA ILE A 79 -4.34 0.58 -9.32
C ILE A 79 -4.43 1.03 -10.78
N TYR A 80 -3.31 1.47 -11.33
CA TYR A 80 -3.23 1.95 -12.70
C TYR A 80 -2.62 0.93 -13.64
N ASP A 81 -1.58 0.24 -13.16
CA ASP A 81 -0.83 -0.72 -13.96
C ASP A 81 -0.06 -1.71 -13.10
N ARG A 82 0.41 -2.79 -13.69
CA ARG A 82 1.32 -3.76 -13.09
C ARG A 82 2.21 -4.36 -14.15
N GLY A 83 3.43 -4.71 -13.81
CA GLY A 83 4.36 -5.30 -14.75
C GLY A 83 5.51 -6.03 -14.09
N GLU A 84 6.40 -6.46 -14.96
CA GLU A 84 7.68 -7.05 -14.63
C GLU A 84 8.76 -6.29 -15.40
N ALA A 85 9.73 -5.74 -14.70
CA ALA A 85 10.85 -5.01 -15.27
C ALA A 85 12.08 -5.18 -14.39
N GLU A 86 13.27 -5.13 -15.02
CA GLU A 86 14.57 -5.22 -14.32
C GLU A 86 14.71 -6.45 -13.41
N GLY A 87 14.01 -7.56 -13.76
CA GLY A 87 14.04 -8.82 -13.01
C GLY A 87 13.18 -8.83 -11.74
N THR A 88 12.29 -7.85 -11.56
CA THR A 88 11.35 -7.78 -10.45
C THR A 88 9.94 -7.40 -10.91
N TYR A 89 8.98 -7.38 -9.98
CA TYR A 89 7.57 -7.06 -10.24
C TYR A 89 7.20 -5.72 -9.64
N TYR A 90 6.28 -4.99 -10.30
CA TYR A 90 5.79 -3.71 -9.80
C TYR A 90 4.28 -3.55 -9.93
N ILE A 91 3.74 -2.62 -9.13
CA ILE A 91 2.37 -2.14 -9.18
C ILE A 91 2.43 -0.61 -9.21
N ALA A 92 1.92 0.00 -10.29
CA ALA A 92 1.73 1.44 -10.37
C ALA A 92 0.32 1.80 -9.90
N MET A 93 0.22 2.79 -9.02
CA MET A 93 -1.03 3.16 -8.38
C MET A 93 -1.15 4.67 -8.17
N GLU A 94 -2.33 5.11 -7.80
CA GLU A 94 -2.62 6.48 -7.43
C GLU A 94 -1.63 6.99 -6.37
N HIS A 95 -0.95 8.10 -6.66
CA HIS A 95 -0.21 8.83 -5.65
C HIS A 95 -1.15 9.78 -4.92
N VAL A 96 -1.36 9.54 -3.64
CA VAL A 96 -2.18 10.39 -2.77
C VAL A 96 -1.27 11.36 -2.03
N GLU A 97 -1.45 12.67 -2.24
CA GLU A 97 -0.74 13.70 -1.49
C GLU A 97 -1.35 13.82 -0.09
N GLY A 98 -0.80 13.10 0.88
CA GLY A 98 -1.33 13.03 2.23
C GLY A 98 -0.38 12.36 3.19
N ARG A 99 -0.90 12.03 4.36
CA ARG A 99 -0.19 11.30 5.42
C ARG A 99 -1.00 10.10 5.84
N THR A 100 -0.32 9.02 6.22
CA THR A 100 -1.01 7.89 6.81
C THR A 100 -1.68 8.29 8.13
N LEU A 101 -2.80 7.66 8.44
CA LEU A 101 -3.48 7.87 9.72
C LEU A 101 -2.54 7.54 10.90
N LYS A 102 -1.60 6.61 10.71
CA LYS A 102 -0.56 6.32 11.71
C LYS A 102 0.35 7.51 11.94
N GLU A 103 0.83 8.16 10.88
CA GLU A 103 1.68 9.35 10.99
C GLU A 103 0.94 10.52 11.64
N LEU A 104 -0.35 10.67 11.33
CA LEU A 104 -1.20 11.69 11.96
C LEU A 104 -1.37 11.42 13.46
N LEU A 105 -1.65 10.18 13.86
CA LEU A 105 -1.78 9.78 15.26
C LEU A 105 -0.49 9.99 16.06
N VAL A 106 0.66 9.67 15.46
CA VAL A 106 1.97 9.90 16.10
C VAL A 106 2.27 11.39 16.26
N ALA A 107 1.96 12.19 15.23
CA ALA A 107 2.30 13.61 15.21
C ALA A 107 1.34 14.50 16.05
N ARG A 108 0.07 14.12 16.15
CA ARG A 108 -1.00 14.97 16.70
C ARG A 108 -1.80 14.32 17.84
N GLY A 109 -1.56 13.03 18.12
CA GLY A 109 -2.38 12.25 19.05
C GLY A 109 -3.77 11.90 18.48
N PRO A 110 -4.73 11.52 19.33
CA PRO A 110 -6.09 11.16 18.95
C PRO A 110 -6.81 12.30 18.22
N SER A 111 -7.52 11.97 17.16
CA SER A 111 -8.34 12.95 16.43
C SER A 111 -9.55 13.40 17.25
N PRO A 112 -10.02 14.66 17.10
CA PRO A 112 -11.32 15.10 17.62
C PRO A 112 -12.44 14.16 17.15
N LEU A 113 -13.46 13.95 18.00
CA LEU A 113 -14.53 12.96 17.77
C LEU A 113 -15.20 13.12 16.40
N GLY A 114 -15.53 14.34 15.98
CA GLY A 114 -16.17 14.59 14.70
C GLY A 114 -15.31 14.16 13.50
N ILE A 115 -13.99 14.40 13.57
CA ILE A 115 -13.03 13.98 12.54
C ILE A 115 -12.89 12.45 12.53
N ALA A 116 -12.79 11.83 13.71
CA ALA A 116 -12.71 10.38 13.82
C ALA A 116 -13.94 9.68 13.24
N ILE A 117 -15.13 10.21 13.48
CA ILE A 117 -16.39 9.71 12.90
C ILE A 117 -16.37 9.85 11.38
N ASP A 118 -15.95 11.01 10.86
CA ASP A 118 -15.90 11.21 9.40
C ASP A 118 -14.91 10.28 8.72
N TYR A 119 -13.70 10.11 9.24
CA TYR A 119 -12.72 9.16 8.72
C TYR A 119 -13.26 7.73 8.75
N THR A 120 -13.88 7.32 9.86
CA THR A 120 -14.48 5.99 10.00
C THR A 120 -15.58 5.77 8.96
N ARG A 121 -16.44 6.75 8.71
CA ARG A 121 -17.48 6.67 7.68
C ARG A 121 -16.92 6.47 6.29
N GLN A 122 -15.83 7.18 5.94
CA GLN A 122 -15.16 7.07 4.67
C GLN A 122 -14.51 5.67 4.51
N ILE A 123 -13.83 5.15 5.54
CA ILE A 123 -13.25 3.81 5.57
C ILE A 123 -14.36 2.76 5.37
N LEU A 124 -15.46 2.86 6.10
CA LEU A 124 -16.59 1.93 5.97
C LEU A 124 -17.24 1.99 4.57
N SER A 125 -17.26 3.16 3.92
CA SER A 125 -17.70 3.30 2.53
C SER A 125 -16.82 2.49 1.57
N ALA A 126 -15.49 2.61 1.72
CA ALA A 126 -14.52 1.83 0.94
C ALA A 126 -14.70 0.32 1.15
N LEU A 127 -14.78 -0.11 2.42
CA LEU A 127 -14.95 -1.53 2.77
C LEU A 127 -16.28 -2.10 2.26
N ARG A 128 -17.37 -1.36 2.40
CA ARG A 128 -18.68 -1.77 1.86
C ARG A 128 -18.63 -1.99 0.36
N PHE A 129 -17.93 -1.10 -0.37
CA PHE A 129 -17.76 -1.24 -1.82
C PHE A 129 -16.93 -2.50 -2.16
N ALA A 130 -15.79 -2.70 -1.49
CA ALA A 130 -14.95 -3.87 -1.70
C ALA A 130 -15.69 -5.18 -1.40
N HIS A 131 -16.43 -5.25 -0.28
CA HIS A 131 -17.21 -6.45 0.12
C HIS A 131 -18.30 -6.79 -0.90
N ARG A 132 -18.98 -5.79 -1.48
CA ARG A 132 -19.95 -6.01 -2.58
C ARG A 132 -19.31 -6.62 -3.84
N ASN A 133 -18.02 -6.39 -4.03
CA ASN A 133 -17.22 -6.97 -5.11
C ASN A 133 -16.50 -8.26 -4.69
N GLY A 134 -16.87 -8.85 -3.54
CA GLY A 134 -16.29 -10.11 -3.06
C GLY A 134 -14.86 -9.99 -2.48
N ILE A 135 -14.38 -8.77 -2.24
CA ILE A 135 -13.02 -8.51 -1.78
C ILE A 135 -13.03 -8.07 -0.32
N VAL A 136 -12.32 -8.82 0.52
CA VAL A 136 -12.11 -8.50 1.94
C VAL A 136 -10.68 -7.98 2.12
N HIS A 137 -10.51 -6.86 2.83
CA HIS A 137 -9.21 -6.19 3.00
C HIS A 137 -8.22 -7.00 3.86
N ARG A 138 -8.65 -7.56 4.97
CA ARG A 138 -7.92 -8.42 5.93
C ARG A 138 -6.77 -7.78 6.72
N ASP A 139 -6.39 -6.53 6.43
CA ASP A 139 -5.30 -5.82 7.14
C ASP A 139 -5.65 -4.33 7.33
N ILE A 140 -6.84 -4.02 7.85
CA ILE A 140 -7.22 -2.64 8.16
C ILE A 140 -6.46 -2.18 9.39
N LYS A 141 -5.63 -1.14 9.18
CA LYS A 141 -4.84 -0.50 10.23
C LYS A 141 -4.49 0.94 9.82
N PRO A 142 -4.10 1.82 10.77
CA PRO A 142 -3.78 3.22 10.47
C PRO A 142 -2.65 3.41 9.43
N HIS A 143 -1.78 2.43 9.24
CA HIS A 143 -0.73 2.47 8.21
C HIS A 143 -1.29 2.36 6.79
N ASN A 144 -2.44 1.67 6.61
CA ASN A 144 -3.06 1.40 5.32
C ASN A 144 -4.18 2.39 4.99
N VAL A 145 -4.22 3.53 5.68
CA VAL A 145 -5.20 4.60 5.48
C VAL A 145 -4.45 5.91 5.31
N ILE A 146 -4.58 6.55 4.15
CA ILE A 146 -4.03 7.88 3.87
C ILE A 146 -5.13 8.92 4.03
N VAL A 147 -4.80 10.05 4.61
CA VAL A 147 -5.66 11.23 4.72
C VAL A 147 -4.98 12.38 3.98
N ASP A 148 -5.65 12.96 2.99
CA ASP A 148 -5.14 14.11 2.25
C ASP A 148 -5.35 15.45 3.00
N GLY A 149 -4.88 16.54 2.39
CA GLY A 149 -4.99 17.88 2.97
C GLY A 149 -6.42 18.40 3.14
N GLU A 150 -7.40 17.81 2.46
CA GLU A 150 -8.82 18.14 2.53
C GLU A 150 -9.61 17.21 3.47
N GLY A 151 -8.94 16.27 4.13
CA GLY A 151 -9.59 15.31 5.03
C GLY A 151 -10.25 14.13 4.30
N ARG A 152 -9.96 13.92 3.03
CA ARG A 152 -10.44 12.75 2.29
C ARG A 152 -9.57 11.54 2.63
N VAL A 153 -10.22 10.42 2.87
CA VAL A 153 -9.58 9.16 3.22
C VAL A 153 -9.42 8.29 1.98
N LYS A 154 -8.23 7.68 1.83
CA LYS A 154 -7.95 6.64 0.85
C LYS A 154 -7.42 5.40 1.56
N VAL A 155 -8.08 4.27 1.38
CA VAL A 155 -7.64 2.96 1.87
C VAL A 155 -6.76 2.31 0.80
N MET A 156 -5.61 1.79 1.20
CA MET A 156 -4.62 1.15 0.33
C MET A 156 -4.36 -0.30 0.75
N ASP A 157 -3.65 -1.06 -0.10
CA ASP A 157 -3.22 -2.44 0.16
C ASP A 157 -4.38 -3.45 0.37
N PHE A 158 -5.40 -3.41 -0.52
CA PHE A 158 -6.47 -4.41 -0.54
C PHE A 158 -5.94 -5.78 -0.97
N GLY A 159 -6.21 -6.79 -0.16
CA GLY A 159 -6.07 -8.18 -0.58
C GLY A 159 -4.74 -8.87 -0.29
N ILE A 160 -3.89 -8.33 0.57
CA ILE A 160 -2.77 -9.11 1.12
C ILE A 160 -3.36 -10.27 1.93
N ALA A 161 -3.65 -11.37 1.24
CA ALA A 161 -4.03 -12.59 1.91
C ALA A 161 -2.86 -13.04 2.80
N ARG A 162 -2.99 -12.89 4.10
CA ARG A 162 -2.24 -13.70 5.06
C ARG A 162 -2.68 -15.16 4.92
N ALA A 163 -2.33 -15.79 3.79
CA ALA A 163 -2.32 -17.23 3.72
C ALA A 163 -1.07 -17.69 4.50
N GLY A 164 -1.28 -18.15 5.73
CA GLY A 164 -0.24 -18.73 6.57
C GLY A 164 0.28 -17.77 7.64
N ALA A 165 -0.54 -17.43 8.64
CA ALA A 165 -0.09 -16.83 9.90
C ALA A 165 0.90 -17.71 10.69
N ALA A 166 1.20 -18.93 10.20
CA ALA A 166 2.09 -19.87 10.86
C ALA A 166 3.56 -19.81 10.40
N SER A 167 3.92 -19.08 9.34
CA SER A 167 5.29 -19.09 8.79
C SER A 167 6.05 -17.79 8.84
N GLN A 168 5.55 -16.75 9.50
CA GLN A 168 6.33 -15.52 9.78
C GLN A 168 6.59 -15.33 11.27
N MET A 169 7.03 -16.35 11.94
CA MET A 169 7.84 -16.25 13.14
C MET A 169 9.31 -16.06 12.73
N THR A 170 9.63 -15.03 11.98
CA THR A 170 11.03 -14.70 11.70
C THR A 170 11.24 -13.21 11.71
N GLU A 171 12.13 -12.86 12.63
CA GLU A 171 12.78 -11.57 12.87
C GLU A 171 11.99 -10.58 13.75
N ALA A 172 12.56 -10.42 14.92
CA ALA A 172 12.11 -9.58 16.03
C ALA A 172 11.68 -8.18 15.61
N GLY A 173 10.44 -7.82 15.95
CA GLY A 173 9.96 -6.44 16.01
C GLY A 173 8.74 -6.08 15.16
N SER A 174 8.48 -6.74 14.02
CA SER A 174 7.35 -6.34 13.12
C SER A 174 5.99 -6.95 13.48
N ILE A 175 5.95 -8.02 14.28
CA ILE A 175 4.68 -8.71 14.60
C ILE A 175 3.85 -7.94 15.63
N ILE A 176 4.49 -7.26 16.57
CA ILE A 176 3.82 -6.61 17.72
C ILE A 176 2.86 -5.50 17.25
N GLY A 177 3.22 -4.70 16.25
CA GLY A 177 2.38 -3.58 15.80
C GLY A 177 1.14 -4.00 15.01
N THR A 178 1.17 -5.11 14.27
CA THR A 178 0.05 -5.58 13.45
C THR A 178 -0.97 -6.37 14.26
N ALA A 179 -0.52 -7.14 15.26
CA ALA A 179 -1.40 -7.94 16.12
C ALA A 179 -2.46 -7.11 16.87
N GLN A 180 -2.17 -5.83 17.14
CA GLN A 180 -3.11 -4.91 17.80
C GLN A 180 -4.38 -4.61 17.01
N TYR A 181 -4.39 -4.87 15.70
CA TYR A 181 -5.50 -4.57 14.79
C TYR A 181 -6.17 -5.82 14.22
N LEU A 182 -5.73 -7.01 14.63
CA LEU A 182 -6.33 -8.26 14.21
C LEU A 182 -7.62 -8.52 14.97
N SER A 183 -8.62 -9.12 14.31
CA SER A 183 -9.78 -9.64 14.98
C SER A 183 -9.42 -10.95 15.73
N PRO A 184 -10.18 -11.34 16.77
CA PRO A 184 -9.90 -12.58 17.50
C PRO A 184 -9.86 -13.84 16.63
N GLU A 185 -10.57 -13.82 15.47
CA GLU A 185 -10.64 -14.94 14.54
C GLU A 185 -9.43 -15.04 13.61
N GLN A 186 -8.65 -13.96 13.48
CA GLN A 186 -7.42 -13.90 12.68
C GLN A 186 -6.19 -14.32 13.47
#